data_232eff27d30db5e81d9a90658764fe35
#
_entry.id   232eff27d30db5e81d9a90658764fe35
#
_cell.length_a   1.000
_cell.length_b   1.000
_cell.length_c   1.000
_cell.angle_alpha   90.00
_cell.angle_beta   90.00
_cell.angle_gamma   90.00
#
_symmetry.space_group_name_H-M   'P 1'
#
loop_
_entity.id
_entity.type
_entity.pdbx_description
1 polymer ?
#
loop_
_entity_poly.entity_id
_entity_poly.type
_entity_poly.pdbx_seq_one_letter_code
_entity_poly.pdbx_strand_id
1 'polypeptide(L)'
;AVIAQVDDHFQPIPGTEKELDVDTICIAVGLTPMSQLASNATCNMELIPQKGGHVALLSEYGETSVSGIYCAGDVAGIEEASSAMIQGRSVASHVSMKAGYLTEAEFEEKYTGYQEALGQLRQGMFAPKNKGRNDFTETDEGYPISKTLLAHGYMTEEELAAFPAASYQKPGIHPVIECTQNIPCNPCQDACKFGCIKVGANITRLPAIDEEKKCTGCGLCVASCSGQAIFLVDETYEEGYASIAFPYEFLPMPKVGDKGTALDRQGKPVCEAEIVGVKRAPIMDKTAVVTMKVPIAFVKTARFYRPLV
;
A
#
# COMPACT_ATOMS: atom_id res chain seq x y z
N ALA A 1 9.46 27.95 -6.78
CA ALA A 1 8.62 27.69 -5.60
C ALA A 1 9.41 28.03 -4.33
N VAL A 2 8.71 28.44 -3.28
CA VAL A 2 9.33 28.60 -1.95
C VAL A 2 8.68 27.58 -1.02
N ILE A 3 9.50 26.79 -0.33
CA ILE A 3 9.08 25.84 0.70
C ILE A 3 9.69 26.24 2.03
N ALA A 4 9.04 25.90 3.15
CA ALA A 4 9.55 26.12 4.50
C ALA A 4 9.26 24.89 5.37
N GLN A 5 10.00 24.72 6.45
CA GLN A 5 9.61 23.80 7.51
C GLN A 5 8.38 24.37 8.22
N VAL A 6 7.55 23.48 8.77
CA VAL A 6 6.36 23.84 9.53
C VAL A 6 6.48 23.30 10.96
N ASP A 7 5.81 23.96 11.88
CA ASP A 7 5.64 23.51 13.26
C ASP A 7 4.53 22.45 13.37
N ASP A 8 4.25 21.98 14.57
CA ASP A 8 3.20 20.99 14.87
C ASP A 8 1.78 21.49 14.57
N HIS A 9 1.61 22.77 14.29
CA HIS A 9 0.37 23.42 13.88
C HIS A 9 0.34 23.76 12.38
N PHE A 10 1.30 23.23 11.60
CA PHE A 10 1.48 23.50 10.17
C PHE A 10 1.74 24.98 9.84
N GLN A 11 2.28 25.78 10.81
CA GLN A 11 2.69 27.15 10.53
C GLN A 11 4.13 27.16 10.04
N PRO A 12 4.46 27.95 8.98
CA PRO A 12 5.82 28.06 8.50
C PRO A 12 6.78 28.58 9.60
N ILE A 13 7.91 27.90 9.77
CA ILE A 13 8.96 28.32 10.70
C ILE A 13 9.83 29.37 9.99
N PRO A 14 9.82 30.64 10.44
CA PRO A 14 10.59 31.69 9.81
C PRO A 14 12.09 31.37 9.76
N GLY A 15 12.76 31.70 8.63
CA GLY A 15 14.18 31.43 8.41
C GLY A 15 14.51 30.03 7.91
N THR A 16 13.49 29.20 7.64
CA THR A 16 13.65 27.86 7.03
C THR A 16 13.23 27.83 5.55
N GLU A 17 12.95 28.99 4.99
CA GLU A 17 12.51 29.14 3.62
C GLU A 17 13.63 28.69 2.66
N LYS A 18 13.23 27.89 1.67
CA LYS A 18 14.10 27.42 0.59
C LYS A 18 13.43 27.71 -0.74
N GLU A 19 14.10 28.47 -1.59
CA GLU A 19 13.65 28.67 -2.96
C GLU A 19 14.07 27.49 -3.84
N LEU A 20 13.12 26.98 -4.64
CA LEU A 20 13.33 25.92 -5.62
C LEU A 20 12.97 26.46 -7.00
N ASP A 21 13.89 26.34 -7.94
CA ASP A 21 13.65 26.66 -9.34
C ASP A 21 12.94 25.46 -9.99
N VAL A 22 11.64 25.61 -10.25
CA VAL A 22 10.77 24.56 -10.79
C VAL A 22 9.81 25.17 -11.79
N ASP A 23 9.49 24.41 -12.84
CA ASP A 23 8.50 24.77 -13.86
C ASP A 23 7.09 24.25 -13.51
N THR A 24 7.00 23.26 -12.63
CA THR A 24 5.75 22.60 -12.27
C THR A 24 5.68 22.34 -10.76
N ILE A 25 4.53 22.59 -10.15
CA ILE A 25 4.25 22.25 -8.75
C ILE A 25 3.05 21.31 -8.72
N CYS A 26 3.23 20.11 -8.13
CA CYS A 26 2.17 19.17 -7.84
C CYS A 26 1.72 19.33 -6.39
N ILE A 27 0.44 19.68 -6.19
CA ILE A 27 -0.14 19.88 -4.85
C ILE A 27 -0.99 18.67 -4.49
N ALA A 28 -0.66 17.99 -3.37
CA ALA A 28 -1.40 16.87 -2.82
C ALA A 28 -1.59 17.09 -1.31
N VAL A 29 -2.41 18.08 -0.96
CA VAL A 29 -2.56 18.57 0.43
C VAL A 29 -3.75 17.95 1.18
N GLY A 30 -4.27 16.85 0.69
CA GLY A 30 -5.40 16.12 1.27
C GLY A 30 -6.65 16.18 0.41
N LEU A 31 -7.69 15.53 0.92
CA LEU A 31 -8.99 15.40 0.27
C LEU A 31 -10.06 16.08 1.11
N THR A 32 -11.12 16.54 0.46
CA THR A 32 -12.30 17.11 1.10
C THR A 32 -13.52 16.30 0.69
N PRO A 33 -14.44 15.96 1.61
CA PRO A 33 -15.68 15.25 1.27
C PRO A 33 -16.49 16.01 0.22
N MET A 34 -16.90 15.32 -0.85
CA MET A 34 -17.82 15.90 -1.86
C MET A 34 -19.26 15.82 -1.37
N SER A 35 -19.59 16.59 -0.35
CA SER A 35 -20.87 16.53 0.37
C SER A 35 -21.97 17.47 -0.19
N GLN A 36 -21.73 18.10 -1.34
CA GLN A 36 -22.64 19.07 -1.96
C GLN A 36 -24.02 18.48 -2.26
N LEU A 37 -24.11 17.22 -2.69
CA LEU A 37 -25.40 16.56 -2.96
C LEU A 37 -26.22 16.39 -1.68
N ALA A 38 -25.59 16.00 -0.58
CA ALA A 38 -26.26 15.89 0.72
C ALA A 38 -26.73 17.27 1.22
N SER A 39 -25.89 18.30 1.04
CA SER A 39 -26.27 19.69 1.36
C SER A 39 -27.45 20.18 0.53
N ASN A 40 -27.43 19.93 -0.79
CA ASN A 40 -28.54 20.30 -1.70
C ASN A 40 -29.84 19.54 -1.40
N ALA A 41 -29.72 18.33 -0.86
CA ALA A 41 -30.85 17.54 -0.37
C ALA A 41 -31.31 17.98 1.03
N THR A 42 -30.81 19.10 1.55
CA THR A 42 -31.18 19.69 2.86
C THR A 42 -30.86 18.80 4.05
N CYS A 43 -29.90 17.89 3.92
CA CYS A 43 -29.40 17.12 5.04
C CYS A 43 -28.70 18.04 6.07
N ASN A 44 -28.80 17.71 7.33
CA ASN A 44 -28.05 18.42 8.38
C ASN A 44 -26.56 18.20 8.17
N MET A 45 -25.81 19.30 7.99
CA MET A 45 -24.37 19.29 7.72
C MET A 45 -23.60 19.79 8.93
N GLU A 46 -22.40 19.23 9.16
CA GLU A 46 -21.50 19.69 10.20
C GLU A 46 -20.04 19.75 9.69
N LEU A 47 -19.28 20.73 10.17
CA LEU A 47 -17.85 20.81 9.93
C LEU A 47 -17.12 19.92 10.93
N ILE A 48 -16.59 18.79 10.47
CA ILE A 48 -15.82 17.84 11.27
C ILE A 48 -14.40 17.77 10.67
N PRO A 49 -13.42 18.51 11.21
CA PRO A 49 -12.05 18.54 10.65
C PRO A 49 -11.41 17.16 10.54
N GLN A 50 -11.67 16.26 11.50
CA GLN A 50 -11.16 14.90 11.49
C GLN A 50 -11.69 14.04 10.32
N LYS A 51 -12.83 14.44 9.73
CA LYS A 51 -13.43 13.83 8.55
C LYS A 51 -13.06 14.53 7.24
N GLY A 52 -12.18 15.53 7.29
CA GLY A 52 -11.70 16.27 6.14
C GLY A 52 -12.55 17.48 5.74
N GLY A 53 -13.62 17.82 6.48
CA GLY A 53 -14.43 18.99 6.16
C GLY A 53 -15.91 18.87 6.55
N HIS A 54 -16.78 19.48 5.76
CA HIS A 54 -18.24 19.41 5.95
C HIS A 54 -18.77 18.04 5.50
N VAL A 55 -19.49 17.37 6.39
CA VAL A 55 -20.14 16.07 6.17
C VAL A 55 -21.58 16.12 6.66
N ALA A 56 -22.44 15.24 6.12
CA ALA A 56 -23.78 15.05 6.65
C ALA A 56 -23.71 14.35 8.01
N LEU A 57 -24.60 14.72 8.93
CA LEU A 57 -24.85 13.98 10.17
C LEU A 57 -25.55 12.68 9.81
N LEU A 58 -24.98 11.55 10.24
CA LEU A 58 -25.42 10.20 9.91
C LEU A 58 -25.83 9.43 11.14
N SER A 59 -26.85 8.59 10.99
CA SER A 59 -27.15 7.51 11.95
C SER A 59 -26.03 6.46 11.93
N GLU A 60 -26.07 5.54 12.85
CA GLU A 60 -25.15 4.38 12.88
C GLU A 60 -25.19 3.54 11.59
N TYR A 61 -26.31 3.57 10.86
CA TYR A 61 -26.50 2.84 9.60
C TYR A 61 -26.23 3.69 8.35
N GLY A 62 -25.69 4.91 8.50
CA GLY A 62 -25.33 5.78 7.42
C GLY A 62 -26.49 6.59 6.81
N GLU A 63 -27.70 6.56 7.42
CA GLU A 63 -28.85 7.38 6.99
C GLU A 63 -28.68 8.83 7.47
N THR A 64 -28.98 9.80 6.62
CA THR A 64 -28.90 11.22 6.92
C THR A 64 -30.15 11.69 7.70
N SER A 65 -30.23 12.97 8.04
CA SER A 65 -31.44 13.59 8.61
C SER A 65 -32.65 13.58 7.66
N VAL A 66 -32.43 13.30 6.38
CA VAL A 66 -33.48 13.15 5.37
C VAL A 66 -33.69 11.66 5.10
N SER A 67 -34.87 11.14 5.47
CA SER A 67 -35.18 9.72 5.33
C SER A 67 -35.01 9.22 3.89
N GLY A 68 -34.36 8.05 3.74
CA GLY A 68 -34.08 7.42 2.47
C GLY A 68 -32.81 7.95 1.77
N ILE A 69 -32.12 8.93 2.34
CA ILE A 69 -30.82 9.42 1.86
C ILE A 69 -29.72 8.89 2.77
N TYR A 70 -28.75 8.22 2.17
CA TYR A 70 -27.63 7.58 2.86
C TYR A 70 -26.30 8.11 2.33
N CYS A 71 -25.29 8.16 3.19
CA CYS A 71 -23.91 8.48 2.82
C CYS A 71 -22.94 7.39 3.31
N ALA A 72 -21.98 7.01 2.46
CA ALA A 72 -20.93 6.06 2.77
C ALA A 72 -19.65 6.41 2.00
N GLY A 73 -18.49 6.02 2.52
CA GLY A 73 -17.19 6.36 1.93
C GLY A 73 -16.83 7.83 2.13
N ASP A 74 -16.03 8.39 1.25
CA ASP A 74 -15.44 9.72 1.38
C ASP A 74 -16.46 10.85 1.60
N VAL A 75 -17.68 10.73 1.10
CA VAL A 75 -18.76 11.69 1.35
C VAL A 75 -19.19 11.73 2.82
N ALA A 76 -19.00 10.63 3.55
CA ALA A 76 -19.28 10.51 4.97
C ALA A 76 -18.06 10.88 5.86
N GLY A 77 -16.91 11.07 5.24
CA GLY A 77 -15.62 11.42 5.85
C GLY A 77 -14.50 10.70 5.15
N ILE A 78 -13.39 11.41 4.90
CA ILE A 78 -12.25 10.86 4.17
C ILE A 78 -11.56 9.78 4.99
N GLU A 79 -11.57 8.56 4.45
CA GLU A 79 -10.85 7.39 4.96
C GLU A 79 -10.15 6.66 3.80
N GLU A 80 -9.61 5.46 4.07
CA GLU A 80 -9.04 4.59 3.06
C GLU A 80 -10.11 3.98 2.15
N ALA A 81 -9.75 3.68 0.90
CA ALA A 81 -10.67 3.09 -0.08
C ALA A 81 -11.33 1.78 0.41
N SER A 82 -10.58 0.96 1.17
CA SER A 82 -11.09 -0.26 1.78
C SER A 82 -12.20 0.01 2.80
N SER A 83 -12.04 1.05 3.62
CA SER A 83 -13.07 1.50 4.57
C SER A 83 -14.32 1.98 3.83
N ALA A 84 -14.15 2.77 2.77
CA ALA A 84 -15.24 3.26 1.93
C ALA A 84 -16.06 2.11 1.33
N MET A 85 -15.38 1.07 0.84
CA MET A 85 -16.03 -0.13 0.30
C MET A 85 -16.85 -0.89 1.35
N ILE A 86 -16.32 -1.05 2.56
CA ILE A 86 -17.03 -1.77 3.64
C ILE A 86 -18.20 -0.92 4.16
N GLN A 87 -18.02 0.39 4.32
CA GLN A 87 -19.12 1.31 4.65
C GLN A 87 -20.25 1.20 3.63
N GLY A 88 -19.93 1.21 2.33
CA GLY A 88 -20.93 1.05 1.27
C GLY A 88 -21.73 -0.26 1.38
N ARG A 89 -21.04 -1.37 1.68
CA ARG A 89 -21.68 -2.69 1.91
C ARG A 89 -22.56 -2.69 3.16
N SER A 90 -22.11 -2.07 4.25
CA SER A 90 -22.86 -1.93 5.49
C SER A 90 -24.16 -1.16 5.28
N VAL A 91 -24.07 0.02 4.65
CA VAL A 91 -25.23 0.85 4.31
C VAL A 91 -26.17 0.10 3.37
N ALA A 92 -25.66 -0.55 2.31
CA ALA A 92 -26.47 -1.31 1.37
C ALA A 92 -27.24 -2.46 2.05
N SER A 93 -26.65 -3.13 3.05
CA SER A 93 -27.35 -4.18 3.80
C SER A 93 -28.51 -3.62 4.61
N HIS A 94 -28.35 -2.45 5.25
CA HIS A 94 -29.43 -1.77 5.96
C HIS A 94 -30.56 -1.34 5.01
N VAL A 95 -30.22 -0.74 3.87
CA VAL A 95 -31.20 -0.38 2.84
C VAL A 95 -31.95 -1.61 2.33
N SER A 96 -31.24 -2.73 2.11
CA SER A 96 -31.85 -4.00 1.66
C SER A 96 -32.82 -4.57 2.70
N MET A 97 -32.50 -4.46 3.98
CA MET A 97 -33.40 -4.86 5.07
C MET A 97 -34.64 -3.98 5.12
N LYS A 98 -34.48 -2.65 5.06
CA LYS A 98 -35.63 -1.71 4.98
C LYS A 98 -36.52 -1.93 3.76
N ALA A 99 -35.95 -2.36 2.65
CA ALA A 99 -36.69 -2.68 1.42
C ALA A 99 -37.31 -4.10 1.40
N GLY A 100 -37.11 -4.88 2.46
CA GLY A 100 -37.66 -6.23 2.58
C GLY A 100 -36.90 -7.34 1.83
N TYR A 101 -35.67 -7.06 1.38
CA TYR A 101 -34.80 -8.07 0.71
C TYR A 101 -33.95 -8.87 1.70
N LEU A 102 -33.76 -8.36 2.91
CA LEU A 102 -33.09 -9.07 4.00
C LEU A 102 -34.02 -9.09 5.24
N THR A 103 -33.96 -10.17 5.97
CA THR A 103 -34.55 -10.22 7.32
C THR A 103 -33.68 -9.42 8.30
N GLU A 104 -34.24 -9.04 9.44
CA GLU A 104 -33.50 -8.34 10.49
C GLU A 104 -32.31 -9.16 10.99
N ALA A 105 -32.47 -10.49 11.16
CA ALA A 105 -31.40 -11.38 11.58
C ALA A 105 -30.23 -11.46 10.56
N GLU A 106 -30.55 -11.54 9.27
CA GLU A 106 -29.54 -11.53 8.20
C GLU A 106 -28.82 -10.17 8.12
N PHE A 107 -29.52 -9.09 8.38
CA PHE A 107 -28.93 -7.77 8.46
C PHE A 107 -27.96 -7.67 9.63
N GLU A 108 -28.37 -8.05 10.85
CA GLU A 108 -27.54 -7.98 12.05
C GLU A 108 -26.26 -8.79 11.93
N GLU A 109 -26.34 -9.99 11.36
CA GLU A 109 -25.15 -10.82 11.09
C GLU A 109 -24.17 -10.09 10.15
N LYS A 110 -24.66 -9.55 9.03
CA LYS A 110 -23.83 -8.81 8.05
C LYS A 110 -23.26 -7.53 8.65
N TYR A 111 -24.09 -6.76 9.38
CA TYR A 111 -23.71 -5.49 9.99
C TYR A 111 -22.60 -5.69 11.01
N THR A 112 -22.72 -6.68 11.90
CA THR A 112 -21.67 -7.05 12.85
C THR A 112 -20.35 -7.35 12.15
N GLY A 113 -20.37 -8.20 11.11
CA GLY A 113 -19.16 -8.52 10.35
C GLY A 113 -18.54 -7.29 9.66
N TYR A 114 -19.35 -6.35 9.14
CA TYR A 114 -18.82 -5.11 8.57
C TYR A 114 -18.24 -4.16 9.63
N GLN A 115 -18.84 -4.07 10.82
CA GLN A 115 -18.32 -3.25 11.92
C GLN A 115 -16.99 -3.81 12.45
N GLU A 116 -16.87 -5.14 12.57
CA GLU A 116 -15.61 -5.79 12.93
C GLU A 116 -14.51 -5.50 11.90
N ALA A 117 -14.83 -5.64 10.61
CA ALA A 117 -13.89 -5.34 9.52
C ALA A 117 -13.46 -3.87 9.50
N LEU A 118 -14.40 -2.92 9.68
CA LEU A 118 -14.08 -1.49 9.83
C LEU A 118 -13.21 -1.23 11.06
N GLY A 119 -13.51 -1.91 12.18
CA GLY A 119 -12.72 -1.83 13.41
C GLY A 119 -11.27 -2.25 13.18
N GLN A 120 -11.04 -3.31 12.39
CA GLN A 120 -9.71 -3.76 12.01
C GLN A 120 -8.99 -2.75 11.10
N LEU A 121 -9.67 -2.25 10.05
CA LEU A 121 -9.10 -1.27 9.12
C LEU A 121 -8.72 0.06 9.80
N ARG A 122 -9.45 0.43 10.85
CA ARG A 122 -9.22 1.67 11.62
C ARG A 122 -8.15 1.53 12.71
N GLN A 123 -7.39 0.44 12.70
CA GLN A 123 -6.19 0.23 13.51
C GLN A 123 -4.94 0.61 12.72
N GLY A 124 -3.79 0.71 13.41
CA GLY A 124 -2.52 1.01 12.76
C GLY A 124 -2.29 2.50 12.47
N MET A 125 -1.20 2.78 11.75
CA MET A 125 -0.69 4.15 11.57
C MET A 125 -1.60 5.05 10.72
N PHE A 126 -2.44 4.50 9.85
CA PHE A 126 -3.37 5.26 9.01
C PHE A 126 -4.77 5.38 9.61
N ALA A 127 -4.98 4.89 10.83
CA ALA A 127 -6.26 5.01 11.52
C ALA A 127 -6.69 6.49 11.64
N PRO A 128 -7.99 6.82 11.47
CA PRO A 128 -8.46 8.19 11.52
C PRO A 128 -8.05 8.95 12.79
N LYS A 129 -8.08 8.26 13.94
CA LYS A 129 -7.67 8.82 15.24
C LYS A 129 -6.16 9.07 15.39
N ASN A 130 -5.34 8.50 14.50
CA ASN A 130 -3.89 8.61 14.53
C ASN A 130 -3.35 9.58 13.48
N LYS A 131 -4.21 10.20 12.65
CA LYS A 131 -3.79 11.27 11.73
C LYS A 131 -3.15 12.41 12.51
N GLY A 132 -1.90 12.73 12.20
CA GLY A 132 -1.12 13.78 12.87
C GLY A 132 -0.24 13.30 14.02
N ARG A 133 -0.18 12.01 14.35
CA ARG A 133 0.81 11.49 15.29
C ARG A 133 2.15 11.28 14.57
N ASN A 134 3.18 11.94 15.08
CA ASN A 134 4.58 11.79 14.63
C ASN A 134 5.41 10.89 15.57
N ASP A 135 4.76 10.19 16.50
CA ASP A 135 5.41 9.43 17.57
C ASP A 135 5.40 7.89 17.33
N PHE A 136 5.17 7.46 16.09
CA PHE A 136 5.29 6.05 15.73
C PHE A 136 6.77 5.64 15.76
N THR A 137 7.10 4.71 16.66
CA THR A 137 8.43 4.13 16.76
C THR A 137 8.47 2.67 16.30
N GLU A 138 7.32 1.99 16.31
CA GLU A 138 7.21 0.56 16.01
C GLU A 138 5.95 0.26 15.21
N THR A 139 5.97 -0.83 14.45
CA THR A 139 4.80 -1.42 13.79
C THR A 139 3.93 -2.16 14.83
N ASP A 140 2.72 -2.59 14.42
CA ASP A 140 1.82 -3.38 15.28
C ASP A 140 2.46 -4.71 15.75
N GLU A 141 3.44 -5.24 14.99
CA GLU A 141 4.20 -6.45 15.34
C GLU A 141 5.49 -6.16 16.12
N GLY A 142 5.75 -4.90 16.50
CA GLY A 142 6.93 -4.49 17.26
C GLY A 142 8.20 -4.29 16.42
N TYR A 143 8.11 -4.21 15.10
CA TYR A 143 9.25 -3.84 14.26
C TYR A 143 9.45 -2.33 14.22
N PRO A 144 10.69 -1.84 14.16
CA PRO A 144 10.96 -0.41 14.15
C PRO A 144 10.45 0.26 12.86
N ILE A 145 9.85 1.44 13.00
CA ILE A 145 9.48 2.25 11.83
C ILE A 145 10.70 3.00 11.33
N SER A 146 10.99 2.83 10.04
CA SER A 146 12.13 3.47 9.41
C SER A 146 11.97 4.98 9.32
N LYS A 147 12.90 5.71 9.94
CA LYS A 147 12.99 7.18 9.80
C LYS A 147 13.38 7.58 8.38
N THR A 148 14.21 6.77 7.73
CA THR A 148 14.63 6.99 6.34
C THR A 148 13.46 6.83 5.38
N LEU A 149 12.60 5.82 5.59
CA LEU A 149 11.38 5.63 4.81
C LEU A 149 10.44 6.84 4.94
N LEU A 150 10.20 7.31 6.17
CA LEU A 150 9.33 8.46 6.43
C LEU A 150 9.87 9.77 5.84
N ALA A 151 11.20 9.96 5.87
CA ALA A 151 11.82 11.18 5.39
C ALA A 151 12.11 11.19 3.88
N HIS A 152 12.40 10.05 3.30
CA HIS A 152 12.99 9.94 1.96
C HIS A 152 12.30 8.91 1.04
N GLY A 153 11.36 8.12 1.56
CA GLY A 153 10.59 7.15 0.77
C GLY A 153 11.31 5.83 0.47
N TYR A 154 12.43 5.54 1.12
CA TYR A 154 13.14 4.26 0.99
C TYR A 154 13.67 3.76 2.34
N MET A 155 14.03 2.48 2.43
CA MET A 155 14.70 1.88 3.59
C MET A 155 16.12 1.48 3.27
N THR A 156 17.00 1.56 4.28
CA THR A 156 18.36 1.03 4.19
C THR A 156 18.37 -0.49 4.37
N GLU A 157 19.48 -1.13 4.01
CA GLU A 157 19.65 -2.58 4.21
C GLU A 157 19.64 -2.95 5.71
N GLU A 158 20.22 -2.10 6.55
CA GLU A 158 20.23 -2.29 8.01
C GLU A 158 18.82 -2.21 8.60
N GLU A 159 18.01 -1.25 8.16
CA GLU A 159 16.62 -1.12 8.60
C GLU A 159 15.79 -2.33 8.15
N LEU A 160 15.97 -2.81 6.91
CA LEU A 160 15.27 -3.99 6.37
C LEU A 160 15.67 -5.28 7.09
N ALA A 161 16.88 -5.39 7.60
CA ALA A 161 17.34 -6.58 8.31
C ALA A 161 16.53 -6.90 9.58
N ALA A 162 15.79 -5.91 10.11
CA ALA A 162 14.87 -6.13 11.23
C ALA A 162 13.59 -6.89 10.83
N PHE A 163 13.25 -6.96 9.52
CA PHE A 163 12.02 -7.54 9.03
C PHE A 163 12.24 -8.98 8.51
N PRO A 164 11.57 -9.99 9.08
CA PRO A 164 11.83 -11.40 8.74
C PRO A 164 11.49 -11.76 7.29
N ALA A 165 10.51 -11.09 6.69
CA ALA A 165 10.11 -11.34 5.30
C ALA A 165 11.09 -10.77 4.25
N ALA A 166 12.08 -9.96 4.67
CA ALA A 166 13.18 -9.46 3.84
C ALA A 166 14.45 -10.35 3.95
N SER A 167 14.31 -11.61 4.29
CA SER A 167 15.43 -12.52 4.51
C SER A 167 16.03 -13.04 3.21
N TYR A 168 17.36 -13.28 3.25
CA TYR A 168 18.20 -13.79 2.18
C TYR A 168 18.90 -15.09 2.61
N GLN A 169 19.80 -15.60 1.76
CA GLN A 169 20.58 -16.80 1.98
C GLN A 169 19.76 -18.08 2.01
N LYS A 170 18.76 -18.15 1.11
CA LYS A 170 17.94 -19.34 0.88
C LYS A 170 18.28 -19.97 -0.46
N PRO A 171 18.39 -21.31 -0.55
CA PRO A 171 18.63 -21.97 -1.83
C PRO A 171 17.40 -21.87 -2.73
N GLY A 172 17.64 -21.61 -4.02
CA GLY A 172 16.62 -21.49 -5.05
C GLY A 172 15.77 -20.22 -4.93
N ILE A 173 14.79 -20.11 -5.81
CA ILE A 173 13.94 -18.93 -5.90
C ILE A 173 13.01 -18.79 -4.69
N HIS A 174 13.02 -17.63 -4.05
CA HIS A 174 12.19 -17.32 -2.88
C HIS A 174 11.74 -15.86 -2.89
N PRO A 175 10.62 -15.53 -2.22
CA PRO A 175 10.19 -14.15 -2.09
C PRO A 175 11.03 -13.40 -1.05
N VAL A 176 11.39 -12.16 -1.39
CA VAL A 176 11.92 -11.15 -0.48
C VAL A 176 10.91 -10.03 -0.42
N ILE A 177 10.35 -9.75 0.75
CA ILE A 177 9.25 -8.82 0.93
C ILE A 177 9.74 -7.63 1.76
N GLU A 178 9.75 -6.45 1.15
CA GLU A 178 10.16 -5.19 1.75
C GLU A 178 8.94 -4.33 2.15
N CYS A 179 7.83 -4.98 2.45
CA CYS A 179 6.62 -4.36 2.99
C CYS A 179 6.79 -4.20 4.51
N THR A 180 6.90 -2.96 4.97
CA THR A 180 7.33 -2.63 6.34
C THR A 180 6.36 -1.68 7.05
N GLN A 181 5.21 -1.40 6.44
CA GLN A 181 4.18 -0.52 6.99
C GLN A 181 2.87 -1.30 7.21
N ASN A 182 2.26 -1.09 8.38
CA ASN A 182 0.95 -1.64 8.70
C ASN A 182 -0.15 -0.85 7.96
N ILE A 183 -0.47 -1.30 6.75
CA ILE A 183 -1.54 -0.73 5.91
C ILE A 183 -2.59 -1.80 5.59
N PRO A 184 -3.87 -1.43 5.39
CA PRO A 184 -4.92 -2.36 4.99
C PRO A 184 -4.66 -2.90 3.57
N CYS A 185 -3.92 -4.00 3.45
CA CYS A 185 -3.49 -4.54 2.16
C CYS A 185 -3.15 -6.03 2.27
N ASN A 186 -3.72 -6.87 1.38
CA ASN A 186 -3.43 -8.31 1.33
C ASN A 186 -3.37 -8.95 -0.08
N PRO A 187 -3.30 -8.22 -1.21
CA PRO A 187 -3.29 -8.85 -2.53
C PRO A 187 -2.18 -9.88 -2.73
N CYS A 188 -1.04 -9.74 -2.05
CA CYS A 188 0.07 -10.69 -2.13
C CYS A 188 -0.29 -12.08 -1.57
N GLN A 189 -1.09 -12.15 -0.50
CA GLN A 189 -1.60 -13.39 0.05
C GLN A 189 -2.57 -14.05 -0.92
N ASP A 190 -3.53 -13.29 -1.46
CA ASP A 190 -4.57 -13.82 -2.36
C ASP A 190 -3.98 -14.28 -3.71
N ALA A 191 -2.94 -13.60 -4.19
CA ALA A 191 -2.22 -13.98 -5.40
C ALA A 191 -1.36 -15.23 -5.22
N CYS A 192 -0.93 -15.56 -3.99
CA CYS A 192 -0.05 -16.70 -3.73
C CYS A 192 -0.82 -18.02 -3.64
N LYS A 193 -1.08 -18.64 -4.78
CA LYS A 193 -1.81 -19.94 -4.86
C LYS A 193 -1.14 -21.10 -4.11
N PHE A 194 0.13 -20.95 -3.77
CA PHE A 194 0.91 -21.96 -3.03
C PHE A 194 0.94 -21.69 -1.52
N GLY A 195 0.33 -20.59 -1.06
CA GLY A 195 0.24 -20.22 0.35
C GLY A 195 1.57 -19.83 0.99
N CYS A 196 2.56 -19.43 0.19
CA CYS A 196 3.88 -19.02 0.71
C CYS A 196 3.85 -17.67 1.42
N ILE A 197 2.85 -16.82 1.16
CA ILE A 197 2.73 -15.49 1.75
C ILE A 197 1.43 -15.45 2.54
N LYS A 198 1.51 -15.00 3.79
CA LYS A 198 0.38 -14.87 4.72
C LYS A 198 0.37 -13.47 5.35
N VAL A 199 -0.77 -12.82 5.31
CA VAL A 199 -1.08 -11.61 6.08
C VAL A 199 -2.01 -11.95 7.25
N GLY A 200 -2.87 -12.97 7.03
CA GLY A 200 -3.83 -13.44 8.01
C GLY A 200 -5.18 -12.71 7.93
N ALA A 201 -6.00 -12.87 8.96
CA ALA A 201 -7.34 -12.29 9.03
C ALA A 201 -7.30 -10.77 9.21
N ASN A 202 -6.31 -10.26 9.94
CA ASN A 202 -6.10 -8.82 10.07
C ASN A 202 -5.21 -8.33 8.92
N ILE A 203 -5.82 -7.70 7.93
CA ILE A 203 -5.16 -7.23 6.71
C ILE A 203 -4.21 -6.03 6.91
N THR A 204 -4.13 -5.47 8.13
CA THR A 204 -3.15 -4.44 8.49
C THR A 204 -1.81 -5.02 8.95
N ARG A 205 -1.72 -6.34 9.12
CA ARG A 205 -0.46 -6.98 9.51
C ARG A 205 0.55 -7.01 8.37
N LEU A 206 1.82 -7.04 8.74
CA LEU A 206 2.89 -7.24 7.79
C LEU A 206 2.81 -8.65 7.17
N PRO A 207 3.13 -8.80 5.88
CA PRO A 207 3.19 -10.10 5.25
C PRO A 207 4.31 -10.95 5.83
N ALA A 208 4.01 -12.21 6.14
CA ALA A 208 4.97 -13.21 6.59
C ALA A 208 5.15 -14.30 5.53
N ILE A 209 6.33 -14.92 5.50
CA ILE A 209 6.63 -16.05 4.62
C ILE A 209 6.39 -17.35 5.40
N ASP A 210 5.59 -18.24 4.84
CA ASP A 210 5.42 -19.60 5.34
C ASP A 210 6.59 -20.47 4.86
N GLU A 211 7.53 -20.75 5.76
CA GLU A 211 8.76 -21.50 5.48
C GLU A 211 8.50 -22.98 5.12
N GLU A 212 7.33 -23.53 5.48
CA GLU A 212 6.95 -24.89 5.11
C GLU A 212 6.48 -25.00 3.65
N LYS A 213 6.18 -23.88 2.99
CA LYS A 213 5.73 -23.82 1.63
C LYS A 213 6.84 -23.46 0.66
N LYS A 214 6.89 -24.18 -0.45
CA LYS A 214 7.88 -23.93 -1.49
C LYS A 214 7.38 -22.91 -2.50
N CYS A 215 8.13 -21.82 -2.66
CA CYS A 215 7.91 -20.86 -3.73
C CYS A 215 8.24 -21.49 -5.10
N THR A 216 7.39 -21.28 -6.09
CA THR A 216 7.57 -21.78 -7.47
C THR A 216 8.11 -20.70 -8.42
N GLY A 217 8.33 -19.48 -7.97
CA GLY A 217 8.78 -18.39 -8.81
C GLY A 217 7.73 -17.89 -9.82
N CYS A 218 6.44 -18.12 -9.56
CA CYS A 218 5.38 -17.76 -10.52
C CYS A 218 5.27 -16.24 -10.78
N GLY A 219 5.64 -15.40 -9.81
CA GLY A 219 5.67 -13.94 -9.93
C GLY A 219 4.31 -13.25 -9.69
N LEU A 220 3.23 -13.98 -9.39
CA LEU A 220 1.91 -13.37 -9.19
C LEU A 220 1.89 -12.40 -8.01
N CYS A 221 2.55 -12.72 -6.91
CA CYS A 221 2.68 -11.82 -5.75
C CYS A 221 3.44 -10.53 -6.09
N VAL A 222 4.47 -10.63 -6.95
CA VAL A 222 5.22 -9.45 -7.44
C VAL A 222 4.32 -8.54 -8.26
N ALA A 223 3.57 -9.11 -9.22
CA ALA A 223 2.68 -8.34 -10.09
C ALA A 223 1.46 -7.77 -9.34
N SER A 224 0.99 -8.44 -8.27
CA SER A 224 -0.19 -8.00 -7.51
C SER A 224 0.11 -7.01 -6.39
N CYS A 225 1.39 -6.77 -6.09
CA CYS A 225 1.78 -5.85 -5.03
C CYS A 225 1.69 -4.40 -5.50
N SER A 226 0.67 -3.66 -5.08
CA SER A 226 0.49 -2.24 -5.41
C SER A 226 1.63 -1.34 -4.89
N GLY A 227 2.29 -1.76 -3.80
CA GLY A 227 3.47 -1.07 -3.25
C GLY A 227 4.79 -1.46 -3.90
N GLN A 228 4.78 -2.39 -4.87
CA GLN A 228 5.98 -2.90 -5.56
C GLN A 228 7.10 -3.38 -4.61
N ALA A 229 6.69 -3.88 -3.44
CA ALA A 229 7.58 -4.24 -2.33
C ALA A 229 7.97 -5.73 -2.31
N ILE A 230 7.66 -6.50 -3.37
CA ILE A 230 7.94 -7.94 -3.43
C ILE A 230 8.87 -8.23 -4.60
N PHE A 231 9.94 -8.94 -4.28
CA PHE A 231 10.93 -9.42 -5.24
C PHE A 231 11.02 -10.95 -5.12
N LEU A 232 11.38 -11.63 -6.23
CA LEU A 232 11.78 -13.03 -6.16
C LEU A 232 13.28 -13.09 -6.40
N VAL A 233 13.98 -13.67 -5.46
CA VAL A 233 15.44 -13.73 -5.47
C VAL A 233 15.88 -15.19 -5.58
N ASP A 234 16.91 -15.46 -6.38
CA ASP A 234 17.61 -16.73 -6.42
C ASP A 234 19.12 -16.47 -6.37
N GLU A 235 19.70 -16.71 -5.20
CA GLU A 235 21.16 -16.55 -4.96
C GLU A 235 21.97 -17.72 -5.50
N THR A 236 21.27 -18.77 -5.96
CA THR A 236 21.90 -19.97 -6.56
C THR A 236 21.71 -20.05 -8.08
N TYR A 237 21.32 -18.94 -8.70
CA TYR A 237 20.95 -18.86 -10.12
C TYR A 237 22.11 -19.30 -11.05
N GLU A 238 23.32 -18.78 -10.83
CA GLU A 238 24.54 -19.08 -11.58
C GLU A 238 25.75 -18.80 -10.69
N GLU A 239 26.86 -19.46 -10.92
CA GLU A 239 28.09 -19.23 -10.15
C GLU A 239 28.52 -17.76 -10.22
N GLY A 240 28.61 -17.09 -9.07
CA GLY A 240 28.96 -15.67 -8.95
C GLY A 240 27.82 -14.69 -9.25
N TYR A 241 26.62 -15.17 -9.61
CA TYR A 241 25.48 -14.35 -9.95
C TYR A 241 24.20 -14.76 -9.22
N ALA A 242 23.34 -13.78 -8.98
CA ALA A 242 21.98 -13.97 -8.50
C ALA A 242 20.96 -13.49 -9.55
N SER A 243 19.75 -14.01 -9.52
CA SER A 243 18.63 -13.45 -10.26
C SER A 243 17.66 -12.75 -9.33
N ILE A 244 17.10 -11.62 -9.80
CA ILE A 244 16.11 -10.82 -9.09
C ILE A 244 14.96 -10.54 -10.04
N ALA A 245 13.76 -11.05 -9.70
CA ALA A 245 12.54 -10.71 -10.40
C ALA A 245 11.83 -9.58 -9.66
N PHE A 246 11.41 -8.55 -10.41
CA PHE A 246 10.83 -7.31 -9.89
C PHE A 246 9.67 -6.84 -10.76
N PRO A 247 8.73 -6.01 -10.24
CA PRO A 247 7.63 -5.46 -11.03
C PRO A 247 8.15 -4.38 -11.99
N TYR A 248 7.60 -4.36 -13.21
CA TYR A 248 8.02 -3.41 -14.25
C TYR A 248 6.81 -2.89 -15.04
N GLU A 249 6.59 -1.59 -15.00
CA GLU A 249 5.44 -0.92 -15.61
C GLU A 249 5.85 0.20 -16.61
N PHE A 250 7.14 0.31 -16.93
CA PHE A 250 7.67 1.34 -17.80
C PHE A 250 7.76 0.89 -19.27
N LEU A 251 7.92 1.87 -20.16
CA LEU A 251 8.23 1.64 -21.56
C LEU A 251 9.58 2.31 -21.91
N PRO A 252 10.35 1.73 -22.82
CA PRO A 252 10.10 0.46 -23.52
C PRO A 252 10.23 -0.76 -22.60
N MET A 253 9.45 -1.82 -22.90
CA MET A 253 9.56 -3.10 -22.19
C MET A 253 10.89 -3.76 -22.54
N PRO A 254 11.73 -4.14 -21.57
CA PRO A 254 12.99 -4.80 -21.82
C PRO A 254 12.77 -6.20 -22.39
N LYS A 255 13.78 -6.72 -23.08
CA LYS A 255 13.79 -8.07 -23.67
C LYS A 255 14.88 -8.90 -23.02
N VAL A 256 14.72 -10.22 -23.06
CA VAL A 256 15.77 -11.14 -22.61
C VAL A 256 17.03 -10.90 -23.44
N GLY A 257 18.17 -10.77 -22.75
CA GLY A 257 19.47 -10.41 -23.31
C GLY A 257 19.79 -8.92 -23.29
N ASP A 258 18.81 -8.04 -22.98
CA ASP A 258 19.08 -6.61 -22.85
C ASP A 258 20.00 -6.36 -21.66
N LYS A 259 21.02 -5.53 -21.88
CA LYS A 259 21.93 -5.05 -20.84
C LYS A 259 21.52 -3.65 -20.37
N GLY A 260 21.75 -3.39 -19.11
CA GLY A 260 21.42 -2.13 -18.48
C GLY A 260 22.09 -1.96 -17.13
N THR A 261 21.56 -1.05 -16.36
CA THR A 261 22.05 -0.74 -15.00
C THR A 261 21.04 -1.18 -13.98
N ALA A 262 21.46 -2.01 -13.03
CA ALA A 262 20.69 -2.25 -11.81
C ALA A 262 20.70 -1.00 -10.93
N LEU A 263 19.55 -0.68 -10.35
CA LEU A 263 19.36 0.47 -9.47
C LEU A 263 19.05 -0.01 -8.05
N ASP A 264 19.45 0.76 -7.06
CA ASP A 264 19.06 0.57 -5.67
C ASP A 264 17.65 1.11 -5.37
N ARG A 265 17.24 1.09 -4.09
CA ARG A 265 15.96 1.62 -3.61
C ARG A 265 15.83 3.14 -3.74
N GLN A 266 16.94 3.85 -3.96
CA GLN A 266 16.98 5.30 -4.21
C GLN A 266 16.98 5.64 -5.71
N GLY A 267 16.99 4.62 -6.58
CA GLY A 267 17.15 4.78 -8.02
C GLY A 267 18.60 5.09 -8.46
N LYS A 268 19.59 4.92 -7.58
CA LYS A 268 21.00 5.12 -7.91
C LYS A 268 21.59 3.89 -8.59
N PRO A 269 22.54 4.07 -9.54
CA PRO A 269 23.24 2.97 -10.19
C PRO A 269 24.02 2.11 -9.19
N VAL A 270 23.90 0.78 -9.32
CA VAL A 270 24.58 -0.21 -8.47
C VAL A 270 25.61 -1.00 -9.26
N CYS A 271 25.17 -1.67 -10.32
CA CYS A 271 26.04 -2.53 -11.16
C CYS A 271 25.42 -2.72 -12.54
N GLU A 272 26.18 -3.36 -13.44
CA GLU A 272 25.60 -3.85 -14.69
C GLU A 272 24.60 -4.98 -14.41
N ALA A 273 23.55 -5.02 -15.21
CA ALA A 273 22.52 -6.05 -15.15
C ALA A 273 22.16 -6.54 -16.55
N GLU A 274 21.82 -7.82 -16.66
CA GLU A 274 21.30 -8.43 -17.88
C GLU A 274 19.90 -8.97 -17.62
N ILE A 275 18.97 -8.70 -18.51
CA ILE A 275 17.60 -9.24 -18.43
C ILE A 275 17.61 -10.70 -18.87
N VAL A 276 17.23 -11.58 -17.95
CA VAL A 276 17.18 -13.02 -18.17
C VAL A 276 15.75 -13.58 -18.23
N GLY A 277 14.75 -12.76 -17.93
CA GLY A 277 13.35 -13.16 -18.02
C GLY A 277 12.40 -11.96 -18.10
N VAL A 278 11.34 -12.12 -18.87
CA VAL A 278 10.22 -11.16 -18.95
C VAL A 278 8.93 -11.96 -18.98
N LYS A 279 8.14 -11.87 -17.92
CA LYS A 279 6.87 -12.58 -17.77
C LYS A 279 5.72 -11.58 -17.83
N ARG A 280 4.78 -11.84 -18.73
CA ARG A 280 3.51 -11.11 -18.87
C ARG A 280 2.38 -12.12 -19.02
N ALA A 281 1.31 -11.91 -18.30
CA ALA A 281 0.11 -12.76 -18.39
C ALA A 281 -1.14 -11.90 -18.16
N PRO A 282 -2.30 -12.25 -18.72
CA PRO A 282 -3.54 -11.49 -18.49
C PRO A 282 -3.88 -11.29 -17.02
N ILE A 283 -3.57 -12.27 -16.16
CA ILE A 283 -3.80 -12.18 -14.70
C ILE A 283 -2.86 -11.18 -14.00
N MET A 284 -1.78 -10.74 -14.65
CA MET A 284 -0.84 -9.73 -14.14
C MET A 284 -1.22 -8.31 -14.56
N ASP A 285 -2.31 -8.17 -15.33
CA ASP A 285 -2.79 -6.91 -15.89
C ASP A 285 -1.69 -6.14 -16.62
N LYS A 286 -1.34 -4.94 -16.17
CA LYS A 286 -0.33 -4.07 -16.79
C LYS A 286 1.09 -4.30 -16.24
N THR A 287 1.23 -4.94 -15.09
CA THR A 287 2.51 -5.15 -14.43
C THR A 287 3.22 -6.36 -15.01
N ALA A 288 4.34 -6.15 -15.68
CA ALA A 288 5.24 -7.23 -16.07
C ALA A 288 6.13 -7.64 -14.89
N VAL A 289 6.51 -8.91 -14.83
CA VAL A 289 7.57 -9.38 -13.92
C VAL A 289 8.84 -9.58 -14.75
N VAL A 290 9.79 -8.70 -14.54
CA VAL A 290 11.10 -8.72 -15.23
C VAL A 290 12.13 -9.33 -14.30
N THR A 291 12.97 -10.21 -14.82
CA THR A 291 14.06 -10.85 -14.07
C THR A 291 15.39 -10.38 -14.63
N MET A 292 16.22 -9.80 -13.76
CA MET A 292 17.60 -9.42 -14.08
C MET A 292 18.59 -10.35 -13.41
N LYS A 293 19.73 -10.59 -14.06
CA LYS A 293 20.91 -11.20 -13.48
C LYS A 293 21.88 -10.10 -13.04
N VAL A 294 22.37 -10.21 -11.81
CA VAL A 294 23.35 -9.28 -11.21
C VAL A 294 24.45 -10.07 -10.52
N PRO A 295 25.66 -9.52 -10.35
CA PRO A 295 26.67 -10.15 -9.49
C PRO A 295 26.13 -10.35 -8.07
N ILE A 296 26.41 -11.50 -7.47
CA ILE A 296 25.86 -11.93 -6.18
C ILE A 296 26.13 -10.92 -5.04
N ALA A 297 27.24 -10.20 -5.13
CA ALA A 297 27.59 -9.16 -4.16
C ALA A 297 26.54 -8.04 -4.04
N PHE A 298 25.71 -7.85 -5.07
CA PHE A 298 24.69 -6.78 -5.13
C PHE A 298 23.27 -7.28 -4.94
N VAL A 299 23.07 -8.56 -4.60
CA VAL A 299 21.71 -9.16 -4.47
C VAL A 299 20.85 -8.45 -3.44
N LYS A 300 21.42 -7.89 -2.38
CA LYS A 300 20.70 -7.15 -1.34
C LYS A 300 20.40 -5.70 -1.70
N THR A 301 21.21 -5.12 -2.59
CA THR A 301 21.14 -3.69 -2.94
C THR A 301 20.34 -3.45 -4.20
N ALA A 302 20.56 -4.26 -5.25
CA ALA A 302 19.87 -4.12 -6.53
C ALA A 302 18.37 -4.44 -6.42
N ARG A 303 17.52 -3.54 -6.97
CA ARG A 303 16.04 -3.70 -6.91
C ARG A 303 15.34 -3.42 -8.23
N PHE A 304 15.84 -2.47 -8.99
CA PHE A 304 15.22 -2.03 -10.25
C PHE A 304 16.23 -2.01 -11.39
N TYR A 305 15.74 -1.78 -12.59
CA TYR A 305 16.53 -1.82 -13.82
C TYR A 305 16.29 -0.58 -14.67
N ARG A 306 17.37 -0.02 -15.18
CA ARG A 306 17.35 1.05 -16.18
C ARG A 306 18.03 0.55 -17.47
N PRO A 307 17.34 0.54 -18.64
CA PRO A 307 17.95 0.18 -19.90
C PRO A 307 19.10 1.15 -20.24
N LEU A 308 20.08 0.65 -20.97
CA LEU A 308 21.05 1.53 -21.66
C LEU A 308 20.30 2.24 -22.79
N VAL A 309 20.30 3.55 -22.76
CA VAL A 309 19.71 4.41 -23.80
C VAL A 309 20.74 4.63 -24.91
#